data_4afc5852b2f10a05954429a50e476e9e
#
_entry.id   4afc5852b2f10a05954429a50e476e9e
#
_cell.length_a   1.000
_cell.length_b   1.000
_cell.length_c   1.000
_cell.angle_alpha   90.00
_cell.angle_beta   90.00
_cell.angle_gamma   90.00
#
_symmetry.space_group_name_H-M   'P 1'
#
loop_
_entity.id
_entity.type
_entity.pdbx_description
1 polymer ?
#
loop_
_entity_poly.entity_id
_entity_poly.type
_entity_poly.pdbx_seq_one_letter_code
_entity_poly.pdbx_strand_id
1 'polypeptide(L)'
;MNAVVNRVTPNVTTMIRMDHSHVLALFHRYKTDTSSNRKRALVTSACLSLEVHTQLEEEIFYPALRKVITGDEVLERSETEHQHMRQIIGQLRERSAGEAAYGDATDDARFMDLMRIVMHHVADEETQLLPAAERLLKDELGSLAAQMTRRRIELLKPHAGEIAATTVRSFPAGAAAGAALFTAGAVALGAMLFARSKSTGGARRWMRPR
;
A
#
# COMPACT_ATOMS: atom_id res chain seq x y z
N MET A 1 -2.38 -14.86 -27.68
CA MET A 1 -2.49 -13.40 -27.45
C MET A 1 -2.43 -12.99 -25.99
N ASN A 2 -2.04 -13.86 -25.05
CA ASN A 2 -2.04 -13.57 -23.59
C ASN A 2 -0.68 -13.13 -23.01
N ALA A 3 0.41 -13.20 -23.77
CA ALA A 3 1.75 -12.91 -23.28
C ALA A 3 2.11 -11.41 -23.20
N VAL A 4 1.38 -10.54 -23.92
CA VAL A 4 1.66 -9.09 -23.97
C VAL A 4 0.99 -8.34 -22.81
N VAL A 5 -0.16 -8.82 -22.33
CA VAL A 5 -0.89 -8.19 -21.22
C VAL A 5 -0.18 -8.41 -19.87
N ASN A 6 0.54 -9.52 -19.71
CA ASN A 6 1.31 -9.84 -18.49
C ASN A 6 2.54 -8.93 -18.27
N ARG A 7 2.97 -8.16 -19.27
CA ARG A 7 4.14 -7.27 -19.16
C ARG A 7 3.85 -5.87 -18.60
N VAL A 8 2.58 -5.50 -18.47
CA VAL A 8 2.17 -4.13 -18.07
C VAL A 8 1.54 -4.11 -16.66
N THR A 9 1.11 -5.26 -16.13
CA THR A 9 0.54 -5.32 -14.79
C THR A 9 1.66 -5.64 -13.80
N PRO A 10 1.90 -4.77 -12.79
CA PRO A 10 2.90 -5.06 -11.77
C PRO A 10 2.54 -6.37 -11.06
N ASN A 11 3.54 -7.22 -10.83
CA ASN A 11 3.38 -8.40 -9.99
C ASN A 11 3.33 -8.00 -8.50
N VAL A 12 3.04 -8.95 -7.61
CA VAL A 12 2.87 -8.68 -6.17
C VAL A 12 4.12 -8.05 -5.55
N THR A 13 5.33 -8.52 -5.88
CA THR A 13 6.57 -7.98 -5.31
C THR A 13 6.85 -6.55 -5.81
N THR A 14 6.50 -6.25 -7.05
CA THR A 14 6.56 -4.87 -7.57
C THR A 14 5.57 -3.96 -6.86
N MET A 15 4.35 -4.44 -6.57
CA MET A 15 3.35 -3.66 -5.82
C MET A 15 3.83 -3.35 -4.40
N ILE A 16 4.39 -4.32 -3.70
CA ILE A 16 4.95 -4.15 -2.36
C ILE A 16 6.09 -3.11 -2.39
N ARG A 17 7.06 -3.22 -3.31
CA ARG A 17 8.12 -2.21 -3.46
C ARG A 17 7.60 -0.81 -3.79
N MET A 18 6.51 -0.70 -4.53
CA MET A 18 5.86 0.61 -4.78
C MET A 18 5.25 1.19 -3.51
N ASP A 19 4.64 0.37 -2.65
CA ASP A 19 4.12 0.81 -1.36
C ASP A 19 5.25 1.28 -0.43
N HIS A 20 6.36 0.52 -0.35
CA HIS A 20 7.56 0.93 0.37
C HIS A 20 8.07 2.29 -0.10
N SER A 21 8.25 2.44 -1.41
CA SER A 21 8.72 3.69 -2.01
C SER A 21 7.79 4.86 -1.70
N HIS A 22 6.47 4.63 -1.70
CA HIS A 22 5.49 5.65 -1.35
C HIS A 22 5.62 6.10 0.11
N VAL A 23 5.70 5.17 1.05
CA VAL A 23 5.84 5.48 2.47
C VAL A 23 7.17 6.17 2.76
N LEU A 24 8.27 5.69 2.19
CA LEU A 24 9.59 6.34 2.32
C LEU A 24 9.59 7.77 1.75
N ALA A 25 8.86 8.03 0.67
CA ALA A 25 8.69 9.38 0.14
C ALA A 25 7.91 10.30 1.09
N LEU A 26 6.89 9.78 1.81
CA LEU A 26 6.19 10.53 2.86
C LEU A 26 7.14 10.85 4.03
N PHE A 27 7.93 9.88 4.47
CA PHE A 27 8.94 10.05 5.52
C PHE A 27 9.97 11.11 5.14
N HIS A 28 10.49 11.05 3.91
CA HIS A 28 11.46 12.05 3.43
C HIS A 28 10.91 13.49 3.45
N ARG A 29 9.61 13.66 3.30
CA ARG A 29 8.95 14.97 3.31
C ARG A 29 8.64 15.50 4.71
N TYR A 30 8.72 14.65 5.73
CA TYR A 30 8.52 15.05 7.13
C TYR A 30 9.83 15.68 7.65
N LYS A 31 9.78 16.95 7.99
CA LYS A 31 10.91 17.70 8.54
C LYS A 31 10.48 18.39 9.83
N THR A 32 11.44 18.69 10.70
CA THR A 32 11.20 19.37 11.98
C THR A 32 10.58 20.76 11.80
N ASP A 33 10.94 21.46 10.75
CA ASP A 33 10.44 22.79 10.37
C ASP A 33 9.15 22.76 9.54
N THR A 34 8.60 21.57 9.24
CA THR A 34 7.34 21.44 8.53
C THR A 34 6.19 21.97 9.37
N SER A 35 5.27 22.74 8.76
CA SER A 35 4.10 23.28 9.47
C SER A 35 3.23 22.16 10.05
N SER A 36 2.59 22.42 11.20
CA SER A 36 1.76 21.48 11.96
C SER A 36 0.70 20.79 11.09
N ASN A 37 -0.03 21.55 10.27
CA ASN A 37 -1.06 20.98 9.38
C ASN A 37 -0.46 20.01 8.35
N ARG A 38 0.72 20.31 7.83
CA ARG A 38 1.40 19.46 6.86
C ARG A 38 2.01 18.24 7.53
N LYS A 39 2.59 18.38 8.73
CA LYS A 39 3.05 17.23 9.55
C LYS A 39 1.90 16.26 9.79
N ARG A 40 0.76 16.76 10.28
CA ARG A 40 -0.46 15.97 10.50
C ARG A 40 -0.90 15.22 9.23
N ALA A 41 -0.96 15.90 8.09
CA ALA A 41 -1.36 15.30 6.83
C ALA A 41 -0.38 14.21 6.36
N LEU A 42 0.93 14.42 6.51
CA LEU A 42 1.96 13.42 6.18
C LEU A 42 1.85 12.18 7.07
N VAL A 43 1.69 12.38 8.38
CA VAL A 43 1.51 11.28 9.34
C VAL A 43 0.23 10.49 9.05
N THR A 44 -0.90 11.19 8.85
CA THR A 44 -2.17 10.54 8.50
C THR A 44 -2.06 9.70 7.23
N SER A 45 -1.41 10.24 6.20
CA SER A 45 -1.17 9.51 4.94
C SER A 45 -0.25 8.31 5.13
N ALA A 46 0.83 8.45 5.90
CA ALA A 46 1.76 7.35 6.18
C ALA A 46 1.08 6.24 6.99
N CYS A 47 0.31 6.59 8.03
CA CYS A 47 -0.44 5.62 8.83
C CYS A 47 -1.42 4.83 7.98
N LEU A 48 -2.25 5.50 7.16
CA LEU A 48 -3.20 4.81 6.28
C LEU A 48 -2.49 3.90 5.27
N SER A 49 -1.39 4.37 4.68
CA SER A 49 -0.63 3.57 3.71
C SER A 49 -0.07 2.31 4.35
N LEU A 50 0.51 2.43 5.56
CA LEU A 50 1.06 1.30 6.32
C LEU A 50 -0.03 0.33 6.79
N GLU A 51 -1.18 0.82 7.28
CA GLU A 51 -2.30 -0.04 7.68
C GLU A 51 -2.79 -0.90 6.53
N VAL A 52 -2.97 -0.31 5.34
CA VAL A 52 -3.41 -1.05 4.15
C VAL A 52 -2.32 -2.02 3.68
N HIS A 53 -1.08 -1.59 3.65
CA HIS A 53 0.06 -2.38 3.21
C HIS A 53 0.25 -3.64 4.09
N THR A 54 0.40 -3.47 5.41
CA THR A 54 0.60 -4.59 6.34
C THR A 54 -0.58 -5.56 6.34
N GLN A 55 -1.81 -5.06 6.21
CA GLN A 55 -2.99 -5.91 6.12
C GLN A 55 -3.01 -6.74 4.83
N LEU A 56 -2.61 -6.18 3.69
CA LEU A 56 -2.52 -6.91 2.42
C LEU A 56 -1.48 -8.03 2.47
N GLU A 57 -0.36 -7.79 3.13
CA GLU A 57 0.68 -8.80 3.30
C GLU A 57 0.24 -9.92 4.23
N GLU A 58 -0.33 -9.60 5.38
CA GLU A 58 -0.81 -10.58 6.35
C GLU A 58 -1.99 -11.41 5.80
N GLU A 59 -2.87 -10.83 5.00
CA GLU A 59 -4.02 -11.54 4.45
C GLU A 59 -3.69 -12.36 3.18
N ILE A 60 -2.70 -11.96 2.38
CA ILE A 60 -2.50 -12.50 1.03
C ILE A 60 -1.06 -12.96 0.79
N PHE A 61 -0.07 -12.10 1.02
CA PHE A 61 1.32 -12.36 0.63
C PHE A 61 2.01 -13.36 1.57
N TYR A 62 1.99 -13.11 2.88
CA TYR A 62 2.61 -14.00 3.87
C TYR A 62 2.00 -15.40 3.90
N PRO A 63 0.66 -15.58 3.82
CA PRO A 63 0.08 -16.91 3.69
C PRO A 63 0.52 -17.67 2.44
N ALA A 64 0.80 -16.98 1.33
CA ALA A 64 1.35 -17.62 0.14
C ALA A 64 2.82 -18.04 0.34
N LEU A 65 3.64 -17.18 0.95
CA LEU A 65 5.03 -17.49 1.30
C LEU A 65 5.13 -18.69 2.25
N ARG A 66 4.33 -18.74 3.31
CA ARG A 66 4.33 -19.85 4.30
C ARG A 66 4.10 -21.22 3.71
N LYS A 67 3.49 -21.32 2.53
CA LYS A 67 3.29 -22.61 1.84
C LYS A 67 4.57 -23.15 1.20
N VAL A 68 5.52 -22.27 0.91
CA VAL A 68 6.72 -22.61 0.12
C VAL A 68 8.03 -22.40 0.88
N ILE A 69 8.01 -21.70 2.00
CA ILE A 69 9.14 -21.52 2.92
C ILE A 69 8.76 -22.09 4.29
N THR A 70 9.70 -22.76 4.96
CA THR A 70 9.53 -23.31 6.31
C THR A 70 10.57 -22.71 7.25
N GLY A 71 10.15 -22.29 8.45
CA GLY A 71 11.04 -21.80 9.49
C GLY A 71 11.77 -20.52 9.11
N ASP A 72 11.10 -19.59 8.44
CA ASP A 72 11.69 -18.30 8.06
C ASP A 72 11.55 -17.30 9.20
N GLU A 73 12.64 -17.11 9.93
CA GLU A 73 12.74 -16.14 11.04
C GLU A 73 12.46 -14.70 10.58
N VAL A 74 12.72 -14.38 9.31
CA VAL A 74 12.46 -13.04 8.74
C VAL A 74 10.97 -12.80 8.65
N LEU A 75 10.19 -13.80 8.20
CA LEU A 75 8.73 -13.69 8.12
C LEU A 75 8.10 -13.52 9.51
N GLU A 76 8.55 -14.27 10.50
CA GLU A 76 8.08 -14.13 11.90
C GLU A 76 8.44 -12.77 12.49
N ARG A 77 9.64 -12.26 12.18
CA ARG A 77 10.07 -10.93 12.59
C ARG A 77 9.22 -9.85 11.92
N SER A 78 8.94 -9.96 10.61
CA SER A 78 8.08 -9.03 9.88
C SER A 78 6.69 -8.91 10.51
N GLU A 79 6.08 -10.04 10.90
CA GLU A 79 4.78 -10.02 11.60
C GLU A 79 4.86 -9.34 12.97
N THR A 80 5.96 -9.55 13.71
CA THR A 80 6.21 -8.89 14.99
C THR A 80 6.38 -7.37 14.81
N GLU A 81 7.10 -6.96 13.77
CA GLU A 81 7.28 -5.55 13.41
C GLU A 81 5.94 -4.91 13.01
N HIS A 82 5.09 -5.61 12.27
CA HIS A 82 3.72 -5.16 11.96
C HIS A 82 2.88 -4.92 13.21
N GLN A 83 2.97 -5.79 14.22
CA GLN A 83 2.27 -5.58 15.49
C GLN A 83 2.76 -4.31 16.18
N HIS A 84 4.07 -4.08 16.19
CA HIS A 84 4.67 -2.88 16.78
C HIS A 84 4.28 -1.62 15.99
N MET A 85 4.32 -1.66 14.65
CA MET A 85 3.83 -0.58 13.81
C MET A 85 2.38 -0.23 14.13
N ARG A 86 1.49 -1.22 14.24
CA ARG A 86 0.06 -0.99 14.57
C ARG A 86 -0.13 -0.26 15.90
N GLN A 87 0.67 -0.58 16.92
CA GLN A 87 0.60 0.12 18.20
C GLN A 87 0.96 1.60 18.07
N ILE A 88 2.05 1.90 17.37
CA ILE A 88 2.48 3.28 17.14
C ILE A 88 1.48 4.03 16.24
N ILE A 89 1.00 3.39 15.17
CA ILE A 89 0.00 3.94 14.26
C ILE A 89 -1.28 4.31 15.01
N GLY A 90 -1.77 3.45 15.90
CA GLY A 90 -2.93 3.75 16.75
C GLY A 90 -2.75 5.04 17.56
N GLN A 91 -1.61 5.20 18.22
CA GLN A 91 -1.27 6.40 18.98
C GLN A 91 -1.17 7.67 18.08
N LEU A 92 -0.54 7.53 16.90
CA LEU A 92 -0.41 8.64 15.95
C LEU A 92 -1.76 9.07 15.37
N ARG A 93 -2.65 8.12 15.07
CA ARG A 93 -4.00 8.40 14.59
C ARG A 93 -4.86 9.07 15.65
N GLU A 94 -4.85 8.59 16.87
CA GLU A 94 -5.55 9.21 18.00
C GLU A 94 -5.09 10.65 18.20
N ARG A 95 -3.78 10.88 18.22
CA ARG A 95 -3.18 12.21 18.36
C ARG A 95 -3.50 13.12 17.15
N SER A 96 -3.53 12.58 15.94
CA SER A 96 -3.85 13.32 14.73
C SER A 96 -5.33 13.70 14.61
N ALA A 97 -6.22 12.96 15.24
CA ALA A 97 -7.65 13.28 15.29
C ALA A 97 -7.99 14.42 16.25
N GLY A 98 -7.09 14.73 17.21
CA GLY A 98 -7.28 15.80 18.17
C GLY A 98 -7.20 17.21 17.54
N GLU A 99 -7.79 18.20 18.22
CA GLU A 99 -7.80 19.61 17.79
C GLU A 99 -6.47 20.34 18.04
N ALA A 100 -5.69 19.89 19.03
CA ALA A 100 -4.42 20.50 19.41
C ALA A 100 -3.42 20.51 18.24
N ALA A 101 -2.54 21.52 18.20
CA ALA A 101 -1.47 21.62 17.21
C ALA A 101 -0.64 20.32 17.19
N TYR A 102 -0.33 19.82 15.99
CA TYR A 102 0.45 18.60 15.79
C TYR A 102 1.92 18.95 15.51
N GLY A 103 2.85 18.11 16.00
CA GLY A 103 4.26 18.22 15.66
C GLY A 103 5.10 18.86 16.77
N ASP A 104 4.73 18.65 18.02
CA ASP A 104 5.64 18.87 19.15
C ASP A 104 6.76 17.78 19.16
N ALA A 105 7.72 17.92 20.09
CA ALA A 105 8.85 16.99 20.19
C ALA A 105 8.41 15.54 20.44
N THR A 106 7.28 15.32 21.11
CA THR A 106 6.74 13.99 21.38
C THR A 106 6.10 13.38 20.13
N ASP A 107 5.36 14.19 19.36
CA ASP A 107 4.78 13.78 18.08
C ASP A 107 5.89 13.41 17.08
N ASP A 108 6.93 14.26 17.00
CA ASP A 108 8.08 14.04 16.13
C ASP A 108 8.83 12.76 16.52
N ALA A 109 9.12 12.56 17.82
CA ALA A 109 9.80 11.35 18.30
C ALA A 109 9.04 10.07 17.98
N ARG A 110 7.71 10.07 18.21
CA ARG A 110 6.86 8.90 17.93
C ARG A 110 6.79 8.57 16.45
N PHE A 111 6.71 9.58 15.58
CA PHE A 111 6.74 9.35 14.14
C PHE A 111 8.12 8.86 13.66
N MET A 112 9.21 9.36 14.24
CA MET A 112 10.56 8.85 13.93
C MET A 112 10.76 7.41 14.41
N ASP A 113 10.13 6.99 15.50
CA ASP A 113 10.14 5.59 15.94
C ASP A 113 9.45 4.69 14.91
N LEU A 114 8.28 5.11 14.39
CA LEU A 114 7.61 4.41 13.30
C LEU A 114 8.51 4.31 12.07
N MET A 115 9.14 5.43 11.67
CA MET A 115 10.04 5.45 10.50
C MET A 115 11.18 4.44 10.65
N ARG A 116 11.79 4.33 11.83
CA ARG A 116 12.90 3.41 12.09
C ARG A 116 12.47 1.95 11.93
N ILE A 117 11.32 1.57 12.49
CA ILE A 117 10.80 0.21 12.37
C ILE A 117 10.48 -0.10 10.92
N VAL A 118 9.79 0.79 10.22
CA VAL A 118 9.44 0.60 8.80
C VAL A 118 10.70 0.46 7.93
N MET A 119 11.74 1.27 8.16
CA MET A 119 12.98 1.17 7.38
C MET A 119 13.68 -0.18 7.57
N HIS A 120 13.67 -0.72 8.80
CA HIS A 120 14.24 -2.03 9.08
C HIS A 120 13.43 -3.13 8.39
N HIS A 121 12.13 -3.12 8.57
CA HIS A 121 11.18 -4.03 7.94
C HIS A 121 11.32 -4.06 6.41
N VAL A 122 11.30 -2.89 5.76
CA VAL A 122 11.49 -2.76 4.30
C VAL A 122 12.82 -3.36 3.85
N ALA A 123 13.90 -3.12 4.60
CA ALA A 123 15.22 -3.67 4.25
C ALA A 123 15.22 -5.21 4.29
N ASP A 124 14.63 -5.81 5.32
CA ASP A 124 14.53 -7.27 5.45
C ASP A 124 13.64 -7.88 4.35
N GLU A 125 12.49 -7.29 4.08
CA GLU A 125 11.62 -7.78 3.02
C GLU A 125 12.24 -7.68 1.63
N GLU A 126 12.76 -6.51 1.26
CA GLU A 126 13.32 -6.29 -0.07
C GLU A 126 14.58 -7.12 -0.34
N THR A 127 15.33 -7.46 0.70
CA THR A 127 16.56 -8.25 0.55
C THR A 127 16.36 -9.75 0.71
N GLN A 128 15.30 -10.20 1.38
CA GLN A 128 15.11 -11.61 1.72
C GLN A 128 13.75 -12.16 1.23
N LEU A 129 12.61 -11.60 1.68
CA LEU A 129 11.29 -12.17 1.41
C LEU A 129 10.84 -11.98 -0.04
N LEU A 130 11.00 -10.78 -0.61
CA LEU A 130 10.60 -10.52 -1.99
C LEU A 130 11.43 -11.31 -3.01
N PRO A 131 12.77 -11.42 -2.89
CA PRO A 131 13.55 -12.31 -3.75
C PRO A 131 13.19 -13.80 -3.59
N ALA A 132 12.85 -14.24 -2.38
CA ALA A 132 12.37 -15.61 -2.16
C ALA A 132 11.03 -15.84 -2.87
N ALA A 133 10.08 -14.91 -2.76
CA ALA A 133 8.80 -14.97 -3.46
C ALA A 133 8.97 -15.00 -4.99
N GLU A 134 9.83 -14.16 -5.54
CA GLU A 134 10.11 -14.12 -6.98
C GLU A 134 10.66 -15.45 -7.51
N ARG A 135 11.38 -16.18 -6.70
CA ARG A 135 11.92 -17.49 -7.04
C ARG A 135 10.91 -18.62 -6.84
N LEU A 136 10.23 -18.63 -5.69
CA LEU A 136 9.42 -19.76 -5.24
C LEU A 136 7.94 -19.69 -5.67
N LEU A 137 7.40 -18.49 -5.84
CA LEU A 137 6.02 -18.19 -6.22
C LEU A 137 5.89 -17.63 -7.63
N LYS A 138 6.87 -17.88 -8.50
CA LYS A 138 6.99 -17.29 -9.83
C LYS A 138 5.67 -17.31 -10.64
N ASP A 139 4.97 -18.43 -10.59
CA ASP A 139 3.73 -18.62 -11.36
C ASP A 139 2.50 -18.00 -10.66
N GLU A 140 2.60 -17.67 -9.38
CA GLU A 140 1.53 -17.11 -8.57
C GLU A 140 1.58 -15.58 -8.43
N LEU A 141 2.73 -14.94 -8.73
CA LEU A 141 2.95 -13.50 -8.50
C LEU A 141 1.87 -12.61 -9.12
N GLY A 142 1.39 -12.96 -10.31
CA GLY A 142 0.33 -12.22 -10.99
C GLY A 142 -1.05 -12.38 -10.34
N SER A 143 -1.37 -13.60 -9.89
CA SER A 143 -2.64 -13.88 -9.21
C SER A 143 -2.70 -13.24 -7.83
N LEU A 144 -1.59 -13.24 -7.08
CA LEU A 144 -1.45 -12.54 -5.80
C LEU A 144 -1.60 -11.02 -5.98
N ALA A 145 -0.98 -10.43 -7.01
CA ALA A 145 -1.16 -9.02 -7.34
C ALA A 145 -2.63 -8.66 -7.60
N ALA A 146 -3.36 -9.50 -8.33
CA ALA A 146 -4.78 -9.29 -8.59
C ALA A 146 -5.63 -9.39 -7.31
N GLN A 147 -5.29 -10.29 -6.39
CA GLN A 147 -5.95 -10.41 -5.09
C GLN A 147 -5.69 -9.18 -4.22
N MET A 148 -4.42 -8.76 -4.08
CA MET A 148 -4.03 -7.57 -3.33
C MET A 148 -4.68 -6.30 -3.89
N THR A 149 -4.77 -6.17 -5.23
CA THR A 149 -5.44 -5.02 -5.86
C THR A 149 -6.92 -4.94 -5.49
N ARG A 150 -7.65 -6.07 -5.55
CA ARG A 150 -9.07 -6.11 -5.16
C ARG A 150 -9.25 -5.75 -3.69
N ARG A 151 -8.46 -6.37 -2.84
CA ARG A 151 -8.52 -6.14 -1.39
C ARG A 151 -8.17 -4.71 -1.02
N ARG A 152 -7.17 -4.12 -1.66
CA ARG A 152 -6.78 -2.70 -1.50
C ARG A 152 -7.94 -1.75 -1.77
N ILE A 153 -8.70 -1.97 -2.85
CA ILE A 153 -9.87 -1.14 -3.18
C ILE A 153 -10.91 -1.21 -2.05
N GLU A 154 -11.15 -2.40 -1.49
CA GLU A 154 -12.07 -2.58 -0.38
C GLU A 154 -11.61 -1.82 0.87
N LEU A 155 -10.32 -1.95 1.22
CA LEU A 155 -9.71 -1.30 2.38
C LEU A 155 -9.68 0.23 2.26
N LEU A 156 -9.42 0.77 1.07
CA LEU A 156 -9.36 2.21 0.84
C LEU A 156 -10.74 2.88 0.69
N LYS A 157 -11.77 2.13 0.35
CA LYS A 157 -13.11 2.68 0.11
C LYS A 157 -13.66 3.53 1.27
N PRO A 158 -13.60 3.11 2.55
CA PRO A 158 -14.06 3.92 3.67
C PRO A 158 -13.21 5.18 3.91
N HIS A 159 -11.97 5.23 3.41
CA HIS A 159 -11.02 6.31 3.61
C HIS A 159 -10.95 7.33 2.47
N ALA A 160 -11.88 7.29 1.50
CA ALA A 160 -11.84 8.18 0.34
C ALA A 160 -11.83 9.68 0.70
N GLY A 161 -12.59 10.08 1.73
CA GLY A 161 -12.61 11.47 2.22
C GLY A 161 -11.28 11.88 2.90
N GLU A 162 -10.70 11.00 3.69
CA GLU A 162 -9.39 11.21 4.34
C GLU A 162 -8.28 11.36 3.30
N ILE A 163 -8.26 10.50 2.28
CA ILE A 163 -7.30 10.54 1.18
C ILE A 163 -7.39 11.87 0.44
N ALA A 164 -8.61 12.31 0.09
CA ALA A 164 -8.81 13.59 -0.58
C ALA A 164 -8.30 14.76 0.26
N ALA A 165 -8.65 14.82 1.55
CA ALA A 165 -8.25 15.88 2.47
C ALA A 165 -6.72 15.94 2.68
N THR A 166 -6.06 14.79 2.85
CA THR A 166 -4.61 14.71 3.05
C THR A 166 -3.83 15.02 1.78
N THR A 167 -4.32 14.61 0.61
CA THR A 167 -3.69 14.91 -0.67
C THR A 167 -3.61 16.43 -0.89
N VAL A 168 -4.72 17.17 -0.69
CA VAL A 168 -4.75 18.64 -0.83
C VAL A 168 -3.78 19.31 0.12
N ARG A 169 -3.68 18.86 1.37
CA ARG A 169 -2.81 19.45 2.40
C ARG A 169 -1.33 19.09 2.26
N SER A 170 -1.05 17.90 1.71
CA SER A 170 0.31 17.38 1.59
C SER A 170 1.06 17.89 0.37
N PHE A 171 0.36 18.30 -0.69
CA PHE A 171 0.98 18.73 -1.95
C PHE A 171 0.73 20.24 -2.19
N PRO A 172 1.74 21.02 -2.62
CA PRO A 172 1.53 22.40 -3.07
C PRO A 172 0.54 22.42 -4.25
N ALA A 173 -0.22 23.51 -4.38
CA ALA A 173 -1.34 23.65 -5.31
C ALA A 173 -1.08 23.25 -6.78
N GLY A 174 0.18 23.26 -7.23
CA GLY A 174 0.56 22.80 -8.58
C GLY A 174 0.85 21.30 -8.71
N ALA A 175 1.08 20.58 -7.60
CA ALA A 175 1.43 19.17 -7.61
C ALA A 175 0.24 18.25 -7.25
N ALA A 176 -0.87 18.83 -6.80
CA ALA A 176 -2.06 18.07 -6.37
C ALA A 176 -2.68 17.25 -7.52
N ALA A 177 -2.60 17.73 -8.76
CA ALA A 177 -3.08 16.99 -9.93
C ALA A 177 -2.25 15.72 -10.21
N GLY A 178 -0.94 15.75 -9.96
CA GLY A 178 -0.05 14.59 -10.15
C GLY A 178 -0.21 13.52 -9.05
N ALA A 179 -0.40 13.95 -7.81
CA ALA A 179 -0.54 13.03 -6.67
C ALA A 179 -1.91 12.33 -6.63
N ALA A 180 -2.98 13.03 -7.05
CA ALA A 180 -4.29 12.41 -7.23
C ALA A 180 -4.27 11.34 -8.33
N LEU A 181 -3.39 11.45 -9.32
CA LEU A 181 -3.17 10.44 -10.34
C LEU A 181 -2.41 9.20 -9.80
N PHE A 182 -1.55 9.35 -8.81
CA PHE A 182 -0.84 8.20 -8.21
C PHE A 182 -1.73 7.39 -7.26
N THR A 183 -2.53 8.05 -6.42
CA THR A 183 -3.49 7.37 -5.52
C THR A 183 -4.77 6.97 -6.24
N ALA A 184 -5.33 7.83 -7.10
CA ALA A 184 -6.48 7.54 -7.93
C ALA A 184 -6.12 6.69 -9.17
N GLY A 185 -4.90 6.78 -9.70
CA GLY A 185 -4.41 5.99 -10.82
C GLY A 185 -4.31 4.50 -10.48
N ALA A 186 -3.87 4.14 -9.28
CA ALA A 186 -3.90 2.76 -8.81
C ALA A 186 -5.34 2.25 -8.64
N VAL A 187 -6.27 3.12 -8.21
CA VAL A 187 -7.70 2.80 -8.08
C VAL A 187 -8.40 2.82 -9.45
N ALA A 188 -8.11 3.81 -10.31
CA ALA A 188 -8.73 3.95 -11.63
C ALA A 188 -8.23 2.88 -12.64
N LEU A 189 -6.95 2.51 -12.58
CA LEU A 189 -6.42 1.40 -13.40
C LEU A 189 -7.08 0.07 -13.03
N GLY A 190 -7.27 -0.18 -11.72
CA GLY A 190 -8.00 -1.33 -11.22
C GLY A 190 -9.47 -1.34 -11.65
N ALA A 191 -10.16 -0.20 -11.60
CA ALA A 191 -11.56 -0.06 -12.01
C ALA A 191 -11.75 -0.19 -13.53
N MET A 192 -10.82 0.35 -14.33
CA MET A 192 -10.87 0.27 -15.80
C MET A 192 -10.62 -1.15 -16.32
N LEU A 193 -9.71 -1.89 -15.69
CA LEU A 193 -9.44 -3.30 -16.00
C LEU A 193 -10.63 -4.19 -15.60
N PHE A 194 -11.31 -3.90 -14.49
CA PHE A 194 -12.50 -4.62 -14.04
C PHE A 194 -13.72 -4.37 -14.93
N ALA A 195 -13.94 -3.13 -15.39
CA ALA A 195 -15.01 -2.78 -16.33
C ALA A 195 -14.83 -3.49 -17.69
N ARG A 196 -13.60 -3.61 -18.18
CA ARG A 196 -13.28 -4.30 -19.45
C ARG A 196 -13.50 -5.82 -19.37
N SER A 197 -13.28 -6.43 -18.18
CA SER A 197 -13.53 -7.85 -17.95
C SER A 197 -15.02 -8.23 -18.03
N LYS A 198 -15.94 -7.31 -17.67
CA LYS A 198 -17.39 -7.55 -17.76
C LYS A 198 -17.98 -7.35 -19.15
N SER A 199 -17.30 -6.63 -20.03
CA SER A 199 -17.83 -6.30 -21.37
C SER A 199 -17.60 -7.39 -22.42
N THR A 200 -16.76 -8.39 -22.17
CA THR A 200 -16.47 -9.49 -23.11
C THR A 200 -17.33 -10.75 -22.90
N GLY A 201 -18.29 -10.72 -21.95
CA GLY A 201 -19.12 -11.87 -21.57
C GLY A 201 -20.53 -11.93 -22.20
N GLY A 202 -20.88 -11.05 -23.12
CA GLY A 202 -22.24 -10.98 -23.64
C GLY A 202 -22.33 -10.85 -25.15
N ALA A 203 -22.32 -11.94 -25.90
CA ALA A 203 -23.07 -12.16 -27.14
C ALA A 203 -22.65 -13.47 -27.84
N ARG A 204 -23.12 -14.61 -27.37
CA ARG A 204 -23.28 -15.77 -28.26
C ARG A 204 -24.75 -16.01 -28.48
N ARG A 205 -25.29 -15.30 -29.46
CA ARG A 205 -26.63 -15.53 -30.00
C ARG A 205 -26.59 -16.80 -30.87
N TRP A 206 -27.27 -17.82 -30.46
CA TRP A 206 -27.47 -19.04 -31.21
C TRP A 206 -28.33 -18.74 -32.48
N MET A 207 -27.76 -18.85 -33.66
CA MET A 207 -28.51 -19.03 -34.89
C MET A 207 -28.77 -20.52 -35.08
N ARG A 208 -30.03 -20.95 -35.10
CA ARG A 208 -30.48 -22.25 -35.60
C ARG A 208 -30.53 -22.20 -37.10
N PRO A 209 -30.04 -23.20 -37.83
CA PRO A 209 -30.37 -23.38 -39.24
C PRO A 209 -31.70 -24.14 -39.40
N ARG A 210 -32.39 -23.79 -40.46
CA ARG A 210 -33.57 -24.53 -40.99
C ARG A 210 -33.11 -25.70 -41.81
#